data_18c84a984b907636457c90074faa76df
#
_entry.id   18c84a984b907636457c90074faa76df
#
_cell.length_a   1.000
_cell.length_b   1.000
_cell.length_c   1.000
_cell.angle_alpha   90.00
_cell.angle_beta   90.00
_cell.angle_gamma   90.00
#
_symmetry.space_group_name_H-M   'P 1'
#
loop_
_entity.id
_entity.type
_entity.pdbx_description
1 polymer ?
#
loop_
_entity_poly.entity_id
_entity_poly.type
_entity_poly.pdbx_seq_one_letter_code
_entity_poly.pdbx_strand_id
1 'polypeptide(L)'
;MYKRQAEFYTYDDKYKNGVSQTVIPAHLSEEKLDEVRAEARKAYLALGCSGLSRCDFFVERGTGRVLCNELNTLPGFTSISMYPKLMEHEGYSYPALVDKLLTLAVHRRKGAY
;
A
#
# COMPACT_ATOMS: atom_id res chain seq x y z
N MET A 1 -6.58 -3.98 3.83
CA MET A 1 -6.81 -3.69 5.25
C MET A 1 -8.05 -4.40 5.73
N TYR A 2 -8.01 -4.97 6.91
CA TYR A 2 -9.13 -5.73 7.47
C TYR A 2 -9.78 -4.96 8.60
N LYS A 3 -11.09 -4.68 8.50
CA LYS A 3 -11.89 -4.08 9.57
C LYS A 3 -12.74 -5.16 10.22
N ARG A 4 -12.69 -5.28 11.52
CA ARG A 4 -13.34 -6.36 12.24
C ARG A 4 -14.63 -5.97 12.93
N GLN A 5 -14.69 -4.84 13.59
CA GLN A 5 -15.83 -4.43 14.41
C GLN A 5 -16.34 -3.02 14.07
N ALA A 6 -15.60 -2.26 13.29
CA ALA A 6 -16.03 -0.95 12.85
C ALA A 6 -16.64 -1.04 11.44
N GLU A 7 -17.78 -0.41 11.25
CA GLU A 7 -18.41 -0.32 9.94
C GLU A 7 -17.61 0.57 9.00
N PHE A 8 -17.01 1.63 9.55
CA PHE A 8 -16.16 2.56 8.82
C PHE A 8 -14.80 2.68 9.49
N TYR A 9 -13.75 2.88 8.69
CA TYR A 9 -12.39 3.08 9.19
C TYR A 9 -12.22 4.53 9.61
N THR A 10 -12.52 4.80 10.89
CA THR A 10 -12.50 6.14 11.46
C THR A 10 -11.09 6.56 11.89
N TYR A 11 -10.93 7.84 12.26
CA TYR A 11 -9.70 8.35 12.84
C TYR A 11 -9.27 7.57 14.09
N ASP A 12 -10.22 7.25 14.95
CA ASP A 12 -9.92 6.51 16.18
C ASP A 12 -9.45 5.08 15.88
N ASP A 13 -10.04 4.42 14.91
CA ASP A 13 -9.58 3.10 14.46
C ASP A 13 -8.15 3.16 13.93
N LYS A 14 -7.79 4.23 13.21
CA LYS A 14 -6.45 4.42 12.66
C LYS A 14 -5.39 4.64 13.72
N TYR A 15 -5.69 5.42 14.76
CA TYR A 15 -4.68 5.97 15.64
C TYR A 15 -4.83 5.64 17.13
N LYS A 16 -6.01 5.25 17.59
CA LYS A 16 -6.30 5.11 19.02
C LYS A 16 -6.84 3.76 19.46
N ASN A 17 -7.86 3.24 18.77
CA ASN A 17 -8.67 2.13 19.29
C ASN A 17 -8.06 0.73 19.09
N GLY A 18 -7.16 0.56 18.12
CA GLY A 18 -6.59 -0.75 17.81
C GLY A 18 -7.62 -1.78 17.35
N VAL A 19 -8.81 -1.36 16.94
CA VAL A 19 -9.87 -2.24 16.41
C VAL A 19 -9.44 -2.86 15.09
N SER A 20 -8.75 -2.09 14.28
CA SER A 20 -8.17 -2.56 13.03
C SER A 20 -6.78 -3.14 13.27
N GLN A 21 -6.52 -4.31 12.73
CA GLN A 21 -5.23 -4.99 12.85
C GLN A 21 -4.45 -4.91 11.55
N THR A 22 -3.15 -4.65 11.68
CA THR A 22 -2.23 -4.73 10.55
C THR A 22 -1.55 -6.08 10.55
N VAL A 23 -1.68 -6.80 9.44
CA VAL A 23 -1.06 -8.12 9.27
C VAL A 23 -0.24 -8.10 7.98
N ILE A 24 1.06 -8.36 8.09
CA ILE A 24 2.00 -8.37 6.97
C ILE A 24 2.78 -9.69 7.00
N PRO A 25 2.71 -10.52 5.94
CA PRO A 25 1.81 -10.41 4.79
C PRO A 25 0.35 -10.68 5.17
N ALA A 26 -0.57 -10.22 4.34
CA ALA A 26 -1.99 -10.51 4.54
C ALA A 26 -2.25 -12.02 4.52
N HIS A 27 -3.26 -12.47 5.26
CA HIS A 27 -3.66 -13.88 5.32
C HIS A 27 -4.41 -14.29 4.03
N LEU A 28 -3.69 -14.31 2.93
CA LEU A 28 -4.18 -14.71 1.60
C LEU A 28 -3.22 -15.74 1.00
N SER A 29 -3.70 -16.52 0.05
CA SER A 29 -2.84 -17.41 -0.70
C SER A 29 -1.80 -16.64 -1.51
N GLU A 30 -0.67 -17.26 -1.84
CA GLU A 30 0.35 -16.63 -2.68
C GLU A 30 -0.23 -16.21 -4.04
N GLU A 31 -1.09 -17.02 -4.64
CA GLU A 31 -1.78 -16.68 -5.88
C GLU A 31 -2.60 -15.40 -5.73
N LYS A 32 -3.33 -15.27 -4.62
CA LYS A 32 -4.16 -14.09 -4.37
C LYS A 32 -3.30 -12.86 -4.13
N LEU A 33 -2.19 -12.99 -3.39
CA LEU A 33 -1.25 -11.91 -3.20
C LEU A 33 -0.65 -11.43 -4.53
N ASP A 34 -0.31 -12.37 -5.41
CA ASP A 34 0.22 -12.04 -6.74
C ASP A 34 -0.84 -11.36 -7.61
N GLU A 35 -2.10 -11.78 -7.51
CA GLU A 35 -3.22 -11.11 -8.18
C GLU A 35 -3.36 -9.66 -7.73
N VAL A 36 -3.30 -9.41 -6.41
CA VAL A 36 -3.36 -8.05 -5.85
C VAL A 36 -2.19 -7.20 -6.34
N ARG A 37 -0.97 -7.77 -6.35
CA ARG A 37 0.21 -7.07 -6.87
C ARG A 37 0.06 -6.70 -8.34
N ALA A 38 -0.46 -7.62 -9.15
CA ALA A 38 -0.69 -7.39 -10.57
C ALA A 38 -1.73 -6.27 -10.80
N GLU A 39 -2.82 -6.29 -10.05
CA GLU A 39 -3.84 -5.25 -10.13
C GLU A 39 -3.31 -3.88 -9.65
N ALA A 40 -2.47 -3.87 -8.60
CA ALA A 40 -1.81 -2.65 -8.14
C ALA A 40 -0.91 -2.06 -9.22
N ARG A 41 -0.15 -2.89 -9.91
CA ARG A 41 0.71 -2.46 -11.02
C ARG A 41 -0.13 -1.87 -12.16
N LYS A 42 -1.23 -2.50 -12.51
CA LYS A 42 -2.15 -1.97 -13.54
C LYS A 42 -2.68 -0.60 -13.17
N ALA A 43 -3.17 -0.45 -11.94
CA ALA A 43 -3.68 0.83 -11.45
C ALA A 43 -2.60 1.92 -11.47
N TYR A 44 -1.40 1.60 -11.00
CA TYR A 44 -0.26 2.50 -11.00
C TYR A 44 0.08 3.01 -12.41
N LEU A 45 0.17 2.11 -13.37
CA LEU A 45 0.48 2.45 -14.75
C LEU A 45 -0.67 3.20 -15.43
N ALA A 46 -1.90 2.79 -15.20
CA ALA A 46 -3.08 3.43 -15.79
C ALA A 46 -3.24 4.89 -15.35
N LEU A 47 -2.86 5.20 -14.11
CA LEU A 47 -2.92 6.56 -13.58
C LEU A 47 -1.66 7.39 -13.86
N GLY A 48 -0.69 6.85 -14.57
CA GLY A 48 0.53 7.56 -14.92
C GLY A 48 1.40 7.89 -13.71
N CYS A 49 1.38 7.05 -12.68
CA CYS A 49 2.14 7.29 -11.46
C CYS A 49 3.65 7.15 -11.69
N SER A 50 4.42 7.81 -10.84
CA SER A 50 5.86 7.65 -10.78
C SER A 50 6.33 7.76 -9.32
N GLY A 51 7.45 7.10 -9.00
CA GLY A 51 7.94 7.05 -7.63
C GLY A 51 7.07 6.18 -6.74
N LEU A 52 6.84 6.64 -5.51
CA LEU A 52 6.07 5.88 -4.54
C LEU A 52 4.56 5.98 -4.75
N SER A 53 3.89 4.94 -4.36
CA SER A 53 2.44 4.96 -4.18
C SER A 53 2.03 3.81 -3.26
N ARG A 54 0.84 3.92 -2.68
CA ARG A 54 0.21 2.82 -1.95
C ARG A 54 -1.15 2.58 -2.59
N CYS A 55 -1.35 1.37 -3.08
CA CYS A 55 -2.61 0.94 -3.66
C CYS A 55 -3.37 0.11 -2.64
N ASP A 56 -4.56 0.51 -2.31
CA ASP A 56 -5.40 -0.14 -1.32
C ASP A 56 -6.51 -0.93 -2.02
N PHE A 57 -6.66 -2.19 -1.64
CA PHE A 57 -7.61 -3.13 -2.25
C PHE A 57 -8.48 -3.77 -1.19
N PHE A 58 -9.67 -4.17 -1.60
CA PHE A 58 -10.48 -5.12 -0.86
C PHE A 58 -10.41 -6.47 -1.55
N VAL A 59 -10.35 -7.53 -0.77
CA VAL A 59 -10.54 -8.90 -1.26
C VAL A 59 -11.82 -9.41 -0.67
N GLU A 60 -12.81 -9.64 -1.52
CA GLU A 60 -14.14 -10.06 -1.10
C GLU A 60 -14.13 -11.48 -0.55
N ARG A 61 -14.73 -11.67 0.60
CA ARG A 61 -14.91 -13.01 1.15
C ARG A 61 -15.89 -13.80 0.28
N GLY A 62 -15.71 -15.08 0.20
CA GLY A 62 -16.57 -15.96 -0.56
C GLY A 62 -16.20 -16.04 -2.04
N THR A 63 -16.15 -14.91 -2.75
CA THR A 63 -15.78 -14.89 -4.18
C THR A 63 -14.29 -14.78 -4.41
N GLY A 64 -13.54 -14.20 -3.48
CA GLY A 64 -12.12 -13.89 -3.65
C GLY A 64 -11.85 -12.75 -4.62
N ARG A 65 -12.87 -12.00 -5.00
CA ARG A 65 -12.75 -10.92 -5.97
C ARG A 65 -11.90 -9.77 -5.40
N VAL A 66 -10.95 -9.29 -6.21
CA VAL A 66 -10.06 -8.19 -5.86
C VAL A 66 -10.66 -6.88 -6.38
N LEU A 67 -10.88 -5.94 -5.46
CA LEU A 67 -11.53 -4.67 -5.76
C LEU A 67 -10.58 -3.53 -5.38
N CYS A 68 -10.26 -2.68 -6.34
CA CYS A 68 -9.44 -1.50 -6.08
C CYS A 68 -10.26 -0.48 -5.27
N ASN A 69 -9.72 -0.07 -4.13
CA ASN A 69 -10.32 0.97 -3.30
C ASN A 69 -9.77 2.34 -3.67
N GLU A 70 -8.46 2.53 -3.46
CA GLU A 70 -7.83 3.82 -3.74
C GLU A 70 -6.34 3.63 -4.02
N LEU A 71 -5.76 4.66 -4.61
CA LEU A 71 -4.31 4.75 -4.82
C LEU A 71 -3.84 6.08 -4.25
N ASN A 72 -2.87 6.02 -3.34
CA ASN A 72 -2.27 7.19 -2.70
C ASN A 72 -0.91 7.47 -3.33
N THR A 73 -0.80 8.59 -4.03
CA THR A 73 0.46 8.99 -4.69
C THR A 73 1.46 9.63 -3.73
N LEU A 74 1.01 9.99 -2.53
CA LEU A 74 1.86 10.50 -1.45
C LEU A 74 1.43 9.86 -0.14
N PRO A 75 1.68 8.57 0.05
CA PRO A 75 1.27 7.88 1.27
C PRO A 75 2.02 8.40 2.49
N GLY A 76 1.39 8.24 3.68
CA GLY A 76 2.02 8.61 4.93
C GLY A 76 3.39 7.97 5.13
N PHE A 77 4.27 8.67 5.82
CA PHE A 77 5.66 8.25 6.01
C PHE A 77 6.10 8.33 7.47
N THR A 78 5.16 8.19 8.39
CA THR A 78 5.43 8.18 9.83
C THR A 78 5.75 6.76 10.32
N SER A 79 6.16 6.64 11.58
CA SER A 79 6.46 5.34 12.20
C SER A 79 5.26 4.38 12.25
N ILE A 80 4.04 4.89 12.15
CA ILE A 80 2.81 4.08 12.13
C ILE A 80 2.20 3.94 10.74
N SER A 81 2.82 4.56 9.73
CA SER A 81 2.30 4.53 8.37
C SER A 81 2.54 3.19 7.70
N MET A 82 1.58 2.78 6.88
CA MET A 82 1.60 1.46 6.25
C MET A 82 2.70 1.33 5.19
N TYR A 83 2.92 2.36 4.38
CA TYR A 83 3.89 2.28 3.28
C TYR A 83 5.31 1.93 3.75
N PRO A 84 5.90 2.63 4.74
CA PRO A 84 7.22 2.25 5.24
C PRO A 84 7.26 0.84 5.84
N LYS A 85 6.18 0.43 6.53
CA LYS A 85 6.10 -0.92 7.12
C LYS A 85 6.09 -2.00 6.05
N LEU A 86 5.34 -1.81 4.98
CA LEU A 86 5.31 -2.76 3.85
C LEU A 86 6.67 -2.85 3.16
N MET A 87 7.32 -1.73 2.96
CA MET A 87 8.63 -1.70 2.31
C MET A 87 9.73 -2.30 3.21
N GLU A 88 9.62 -2.11 4.52
CA GLU A 88 10.52 -2.77 5.49
C GLU A 88 10.38 -4.29 5.40
N HIS A 89 9.16 -4.78 5.31
CA HIS A 89 8.90 -6.22 5.13
C HIS A 89 9.54 -6.75 3.83
N GLU A 90 9.58 -5.94 2.78
CA GLU A 90 10.23 -6.30 1.50
C GLU A 90 11.75 -6.12 1.52
N GLY A 91 12.34 -5.74 2.64
CA GLY A 91 13.78 -5.66 2.81
C GLY A 91 14.37 -4.25 2.75
N TYR A 92 13.56 -3.22 2.65
CA TYR A 92 14.05 -1.83 2.67
C TYR A 92 13.97 -1.27 4.09
N SER A 93 15.13 -0.99 4.70
CA SER A 93 15.16 -0.17 5.91
C SER A 93 14.64 1.23 5.58
N TYR A 94 14.21 1.98 6.61
CA TYR A 94 13.72 3.34 6.39
C TYR A 94 14.73 4.22 5.65
N PRO A 95 16.02 4.26 6.06
CA PRO A 95 17.03 5.03 5.31
C PRO A 95 17.22 4.56 3.88
N ALA A 96 17.25 3.24 3.64
CA ALA A 96 17.39 2.67 2.31
C ALA A 96 16.20 3.03 1.40
N LEU A 97 15.01 3.04 1.96
CA LEU A 97 13.81 3.44 1.24
C LEU A 97 13.86 4.91 0.82
N VAL A 98 14.24 5.81 1.73
CA VAL A 98 14.39 7.24 1.43
C VAL A 98 15.45 7.45 0.35
N ASP A 99 16.58 6.78 0.47
CA ASP A 99 17.66 6.84 -0.54
C ASP A 99 17.17 6.38 -1.92
N LYS A 100 16.44 5.27 -1.97
CA LYS A 100 15.87 4.75 -3.22
C LYS A 100 14.91 5.75 -3.87
N LEU A 101 14.04 6.37 -3.09
CA LEU A 101 13.09 7.36 -3.59
C LEU A 101 13.78 8.61 -4.11
N LEU A 102 14.81 9.08 -3.43
CA LEU A 102 15.63 10.21 -3.88
C LEU A 102 16.36 9.88 -5.18
N THR A 103 16.94 8.68 -5.27
CA THR A 103 17.61 8.20 -6.48
C THR A 103 16.66 8.17 -7.68
N LEU A 104 15.46 7.64 -7.49
CA LEU A 104 14.43 7.61 -8.53
C LEU A 104 14.06 9.04 -8.98
N ALA A 105 13.92 9.96 -8.04
CA ALA A 105 13.59 11.35 -8.35
C ALA A 105 14.69 12.04 -9.16
N VAL A 106 15.95 11.82 -8.79
CA VAL A 106 17.09 12.39 -9.51
C VAL A 106 17.20 11.86 -10.95
N HIS A 107 16.91 10.59 -11.14
CA HIS A 107 16.97 9.94 -12.46
C HIS A 107 15.71 10.13 -13.30
N ARG A 108 14.67 10.74 -12.75
CA ARG A 108 13.47 11.01 -13.51
C ARG A 108 13.78 12.00 -14.65
N ARG A 109 13.30 11.66 -15.83
CA ARG A 109 13.45 12.57 -16.99
C ARG A 109 12.69 13.86 -16.74
N LYS A 110 13.33 14.97 -17.04
CA LYS A 110 12.70 16.28 -16.97
C LYS A 110 11.48 16.32 -17.89
N GLY A 111 10.31 16.70 -17.35
CA GLY A 111 9.07 16.74 -18.11
C GLY A 111 8.32 15.43 -18.23
N ALA A 112 8.73 14.37 -17.55
CA ALA A 112 8.07 13.07 -17.56
C ALA A 112 6.94 12.98 -16.52
N TYR A 113 5.97 13.83 -16.60
CA TYR A 113 4.80 13.87 -15.73
C TYR A 113 3.54 13.68 -16.56
#